data_a4ae32ac01c4e7605f45e9e5984bfc92
#
_entry.id   a4ae32ac01c4e7605f45e9e5984bfc92
#
_cell.length_a   1.000
_cell.length_b   1.000
_cell.length_c   1.000
_cell.angle_alpha   90.00
_cell.angle_beta   90.00
_cell.angle_gamma   90.00
#
_symmetry.space_group_name_H-M   'P 1'
#
loop_
_entity.id
_entity.type
_entity.pdbx_description
1 polymer ?
#
loop_
_entity_poly.entity_id
_entity_poly.type
_entity_poly.pdbx_seq_one_letter_code
_entity_poly.pdbx_strand_id
1 'polypeptide(L)'
;MIRTTLATISVFLALALPALAADDFIAAPTLRASVTVTSDVVRVGDLIDNAGSAALIPVYRSPDLGTTGALPVAQVLSVLRGKQVIGVMTGDIKEVQVTRLARTLVHKDLENAVASALERRFGLGDAGNITVTFDRGISDMRLDASNSGALQPVATRYDARSGRFDVAFEIANDSNPTPTKLRFTGNAIETVEVTVLARDIDRADILKSSDVALERRPKAEVAGEAASRDRVIGMQLRRPMRAGTPIRVADIVKPDFVSRDQSVTVIYQVPGIYLTTRGKALESGAEGDTVSVLNLQTKRTLTGTVTARGQITVQGASQSAPTPAAVEQTSSLKRDEAPAPVDTAALLRNLVQAPASPAQIAQAQIPQVRVTQAPAKSE
;
A
#
# COMPACT_ATOMS: atom_id res chain seq x y z
N MET A 1 74.50 -29.31 -67.27
CA MET A 1 73.11 -28.97 -67.06
C MET A 1 73.09 -27.79 -66.10
N ILE A 2 72.94 -26.56 -66.68
CA ILE A 2 73.11 -25.30 -66.00
C ILE A 2 71.65 -24.74 -65.77
N ARG A 3 71.31 -24.52 -64.52
CA ARG A 3 70.05 -23.75 -64.17
C ARG A 3 70.42 -22.41 -63.61
N THR A 4 70.19 -21.41 -64.42
CA THR A 4 70.28 -19.97 -64.14
C THR A 4 69.07 -19.54 -63.35
N THR A 5 69.25 -19.06 -62.13
CA THR A 5 68.22 -18.40 -61.32
C THR A 5 68.30 -16.88 -61.50
N LEU A 6 67.21 -16.30 -62.04
CA LEU A 6 67.05 -14.85 -62.23
C LEU A 6 66.57 -14.22 -60.92
N ALA A 7 67.38 -13.34 -60.34
CA ALA A 7 67.02 -12.55 -59.18
C ALA A 7 66.30 -11.22 -59.62
N THR A 8 65.06 -11.11 -59.33
CA THR A 8 64.28 -9.83 -59.52
C THR A 8 64.46 -8.97 -58.30
N ILE A 9 65.12 -7.84 -58.47
CA ILE A 9 65.26 -6.77 -57.48
C ILE A 9 64.02 -5.88 -57.57
N SER A 10 63.09 -5.94 -56.57
CA SER A 10 61.96 -5.01 -56.41
C SER A 10 62.43 -3.79 -55.65
N VAL A 11 62.51 -2.64 -56.35
CA VAL A 11 62.75 -1.32 -55.76
C VAL A 11 61.44 -0.83 -55.09
N PHE A 12 61.39 -0.82 -53.77
CA PHE A 12 60.29 -0.19 -53.01
C PHE A 12 60.56 1.32 -52.94
N LEU A 13 59.82 2.08 -53.73
CA LEU A 13 59.77 3.56 -53.66
C LEU A 13 58.88 3.96 -52.48
N ALA A 14 59.46 4.28 -51.32
CA ALA A 14 58.77 4.78 -50.17
C ALA A 14 58.25 6.21 -50.46
N LEU A 15 56.95 6.35 -50.69
CA LEU A 15 56.25 7.65 -50.69
C LEU A 15 56.21 8.14 -49.24
N ALA A 16 57.06 9.06 -48.85
CA ALA A 16 56.96 9.82 -47.62
C ALA A 16 55.79 10.81 -47.77
N LEU A 17 54.63 10.45 -47.22
CA LEU A 17 53.52 11.40 -46.99
C LEU A 17 53.98 12.39 -45.91
N PRO A 18 53.91 13.68 -46.12
CA PRO A 18 54.11 14.66 -45.06
C PRO A 18 53.02 14.44 -44.01
N ALA A 19 53.39 14.09 -42.76
CA ALA A 19 52.52 14.16 -41.61
C ALA A 19 52.10 15.62 -41.49
N LEU A 20 50.85 15.93 -41.86
CA LEU A 20 50.19 17.17 -41.47
C LEU A 20 50.19 17.15 -39.93
N ALA A 21 51.12 17.86 -39.31
CA ALA A 21 51.03 18.25 -37.91
C ALA A 21 49.70 18.99 -37.80
N ALA A 22 48.72 18.35 -37.12
CA ALA A 22 47.56 19.05 -36.63
C ALA A 22 48.12 20.12 -35.70
N ASP A 23 48.14 21.39 -36.17
CA ASP A 23 48.31 22.52 -35.28
C ASP A 23 47.23 22.42 -34.21
N ASP A 24 47.61 21.97 -33.01
CA ASP A 24 46.79 22.10 -31.79
C ASP A 24 46.63 23.61 -31.57
N PHE A 25 45.64 24.20 -32.27
CA PHE A 25 45.16 25.53 -31.95
C PHE A 25 44.63 25.47 -30.52
N ILE A 26 45.46 25.87 -29.57
CA ILE A 26 45.03 26.14 -28.18
C ILE A 26 44.05 27.29 -28.32
N ALA A 27 42.77 26.96 -28.41
CA ALA A 27 41.70 27.94 -28.52
C ALA A 27 41.80 28.89 -27.30
N ALA A 28 41.77 30.18 -27.59
CA ALA A 28 41.86 31.20 -26.54
C ALA A 28 40.76 30.99 -25.48
N PRO A 29 41.05 31.20 -24.22
CA PRO A 29 40.05 31.06 -23.14
C PRO A 29 38.94 32.11 -23.38
N THR A 30 37.68 31.64 -23.44
CA THR A 30 36.48 32.47 -23.69
C THR A 30 35.55 32.45 -22.53
N LEU A 31 35.04 33.63 -22.12
CA LEU A 31 34.10 33.77 -21.04
C LEU A 31 32.70 33.33 -21.44
N ARG A 32 32.01 32.57 -20.64
CA ARG A 32 30.61 32.17 -20.84
C ARG A 32 29.68 33.24 -20.28
N ALA A 33 28.59 33.55 -21.00
CA ALA A 33 27.56 34.49 -20.56
C ALA A 33 26.66 33.91 -19.49
N SER A 34 26.39 32.59 -19.55
CA SER A 34 25.58 31.87 -18.54
C SER A 34 26.25 30.55 -18.17
N VAL A 35 26.21 30.24 -16.90
CA VAL A 35 26.87 29.08 -16.30
C VAL A 35 25.93 28.40 -15.33
N THR A 36 25.88 27.09 -15.39
CA THR A 36 25.14 26.27 -14.45
C THR A 36 26.10 25.44 -13.60
N VAL A 37 26.02 25.58 -12.28
CA VAL A 37 26.90 24.89 -11.33
C VAL A 37 26.10 23.99 -10.39
N THR A 38 26.69 22.86 -10.00
CA THR A 38 26.11 21.92 -9.05
C THR A 38 26.76 21.98 -7.68
N SER A 39 27.98 22.59 -7.61
CA SER A 39 28.75 22.70 -6.38
C SER A 39 28.55 24.05 -5.68
N ASP A 40 28.95 24.15 -4.43
CA ASP A 40 28.93 25.40 -3.64
C ASP A 40 30.01 26.40 -4.01
N VAL A 41 30.91 25.99 -4.92
CA VAL A 41 32.03 26.81 -5.39
C VAL A 41 32.06 26.85 -6.91
N VAL A 42 32.12 28.07 -7.48
CA VAL A 42 32.33 28.31 -8.91
C VAL A 42 33.80 28.23 -9.19
N ARG A 43 34.18 27.41 -10.17
CA ARG A 43 35.57 27.24 -10.61
C ARG A 43 35.84 27.99 -11.91
N VAL A 44 37.11 28.19 -12.23
CA VAL A 44 37.51 28.81 -13.46
C VAL A 44 36.92 28.10 -14.68
N GLY A 45 36.96 26.76 -14.73
CA GLY A 45 36.42 25.99 -15.85
C GLY A 45 34.89 26.02 -15.96
N ASP A 46 34.16 26.49 -14.95
CA ASP A 46 32.75 26.76 -15.08
C ASP A 46 32.48 28.05 -15.84
N LEU A 47 33.30 29.06 -15.60
CA LEU A 47 33.17 30.41 -16.17
C LEU A 47 33.78 30.54 -17.57
N ILE A 48 34.80 29.76 -17.89
CA ILE A 48 35.64 29.93 -19.05
C ILE A 48 35.77 28.62 -19.85
N ASP A 49 35.55 28.69 -21.17
CA ASP A 49 35.93 27.62 -22.06
C ASP A 49 37.45 27.63 -22.27
N ASN A 50 38.03 26.47 -22.46
CA ASN A 50 39.46 26.27 -22.65
C ASN A 50 40.35 26.78 -21.48
N ALA A 51 39.84 26.62 -20.22
CA ALA A 51 40.54 27.02 -19.02
C ALA A 51 41.84 26.24 -18.73
N GLY A 52 42.11 25.14 -19.45
CA GLY A 52 43.31 24.31 -19.32
C GLY A 52 43.54 23.85 -17.90
N SER A 53 44.78 23.95 -17.42
CA SER A 53 45.16 23.53 -16.05
C SER A 53 44.53 24.38 -14.94
N ALA A 54 44.01 25.56 -15.27
CA ALA A 54 43.35 26.45 -14.30
C ALA A 54 41.88 26.05 -14.02
N ALA A 55 41.29 25.12 -14.76
CA ALA A 55 39.87 24.78 -14.71
C ALA A 55 39.36 24.44 -13.28
N LEU A 56 40.16 23.81 -12.45
CA LEU A 56 39.76 23.38 -11.10
C LEU A 56 39.98 24.46 -10.03
N ILE A 57 40.56 25.63 -10.37
CA ILE A 57 40.83 26.70 -9.40
C ILE A 57 39.50 27.33 -8.95
N PRO A 58 39.21 27.34 -7.60
CA PRO A 58 38.02 28.01 -7.08
C PRO A 58 38.11 29.54 -7.21
N VAL A 59 37.00 30.17 -7.62
CA VAL A 59 36.94 31.61 -7.90
C VAL A 59 35.93 32.32 -7.00
N TYR A 60 34.72 31.83 -6.96
CA TYR A 60 33.60 32.40 -6.22
C TYR A 60 32.81 31.35 -5.43
N ARG A 61 32.11 31.83 -4.45
CA ARG A 61 31.03 31.03 -3.84
C ARG A 61 29.82 31.04 -4.75
N SER A 62 29.20 29.89 -4.98
CA SER A 62 27.98 29.78 -5.76
C SER A 62 26.82 30.52 -5.08
N PRO A 63 25.81 30.97 -5.85
CA PRO A 63 24.57 31.50 -5.30
C PRO A 63 23.86 30.47 -4.40
N ASP A 64 22.78 30.90 -3.74
CA ASP A 64 21.95 29.99 -2.97
C ASP A 64 21.31 28.91 -3.87
N LEU A 65 20.99 27.76 -3.28
CA LEU A 65 20.42 26.61 -3.98
C LEU A 65 19.18 26.99 -4.81
N GLY A 66 19.21 26.70 -6.09
CA GLY A 66 18.11 26.98 -7.04
C GLY A 66 17.95 28.46 -7.40
N THR A 67 18.99 29.28 -7.19
CA THR A 67 18.97 30.71 -7.55
C THR A 67 20.01 31.06 -8.59
N THR A 68 19.84 32.21 -9.24
CA THR A 68 20.76 32.76 -10.24
C THR A 68 21.33 34.06 -9.68
N GLY A 69 22.64 34.16 -9.68
CA GLY A 69 23.38 35.38 -9.35
C GLY A 69 24.05 35.97 -10.62
N ALA A 70 24.13 37.29 -10.70
CA ALA A 70 24.84 37.99 -11.77
C ALA A 70 26.20 38.46 -11.27
N LEU A 71 27.26 38.16 -12.03
CA LEU A 71 28.63 38.58 -11.75
C LEU A 71 29.09 39.54 -12.81
N PRO A 72 29.39 40.81 -12.48
CA PRO A 72 29.95 41.77 -13.44
C PRO A 72 31.29 41.27 -14.03
N VAL A 73 31.45 41.31 -15.34
CA VAL A 73 32.66 40.83 -16.04
C VAL A 73 33.93 41.46 -15.50
N ALA A 74 33.91 42.76 -15.18
CA ALA A 74 35.06 43.43 -14.59
C ALA A 74 35.56 42.78 -13.31
N GLN A 75 34.62 42.35 -12.44
CA GLN A 75 34.92 41.63 -11.19
C GLN A 75 35.48 40.24 -11.49
N VAL A 76 34.87 39.51 -12.44
CA VAL A 76 35.35 38.19 -12.86
C VAL A 76 36.78 38.25 -13.35
N LEU A 77 37.09 39.21 -14.28
CA LEU A 77 38.42 39.38 -14.83
C LEU A 77 39.45 39.78 -13.76
N SER A 78 39.08 40.62 -12.79
CA SER A 78 39.96 40.98 -11.67
C SER A 78 40.40 39.75 -10.85
N VAL A 79 39.43 38.86 -10.50
CA VAL A 79 39.75 37.65 -9.74
C VAL A 79 40.55 36.65 -10.60
N LEU A 80 40.23 36.50 -11.88
CA LEU A 80 40.95 35.62 -12.81
C LEU A 80 42.42 36.05 -12.98
N ARG A 81 42.71 37.37 -13.09
CA ARG A 81 44.09 37.88 -13.12
C ARG A 81 44.83 37.55 -11.85
N GLY A 82 44.19 37.67 -10.69
CA GLY A 82 44.77 37.27 -9.38
C GLY A 82 45.09 35.77 -9.29
N LYS A 83 44.49 34.94 -10.14
CA LYS A 83 44.75 33.51 -10.28
C LYS A 83 45.66 33.18 -11.48
N GLN A 84 46.30 34.18 -12.08
CA GLN A 84 47.21 34.07 -13.23
C GLN A 84 46.55 33.58 -14.52
N VAL A 85 45.22 33.69 -14.62
CA VAL A 85 44.46 33.42 -15.86
C VAL A 85 44.35 34.70 -16.63
N ILE A 86 45.14 34.80 -17.76
CA ILE A 86 45.28 36.00 -18.57
C ILE A 86 44.80 35.71 -20.00
N GLY A 87 44.36 36.73 -20.72
CA GLY A 87 43.99 36.59 -22.14
C GLY A 87 42.59 36.04 -22.38
N VAL A 88 41.69 36.18 -21.42
CA VAL A 88 40.28 35.73 -21.53
C VAL A 88 39.52 36.66 -22.48
N MET A 89 38.94 36.08 -23.50
CA MET A 89 38.06 36.82 -24.45
C MET A 89 36.67 36.93 -23.83
N THR A 90 36.19 38.18 -23.70
CA THR A 90 34.89 38.45 -23.04
C THR A 90 33.75 38.72 -24.03
N GLY A 91 34.10 39.02 -25.30
CA GLY A 91 33.10 39.50 -26.26
C GLY A 91 32.34 40.71 -25.74
N ASP A 92 31.06 40.78 -26.01
CA ASP A 92 30.14 41.84 -25.55
C ASP A 92 29.46 41.54 -24.22
N ILE A 93 29.95 40.52 -23.48
CA ILE A 93 29.35 40.09 -22.19
C ILE A 93 29.64 41.15 -21.12
N LYS A 94 28.59 41.69 -20.50
CA LYS A 94 28.70 42.66 -19.40
C LYS A 94 28.63 41.98 -18.04
N GLU A 95 27.83 40.90 -17.94
CA GLU A 95 27.60 40.12 -16.74
C GLU A 95 27.55 38.64 -17.08
N VAL A 96 28.06 37.80 -16.17
CA VAL A 96 27.95 36.37 -16.24
C VAL A 96 26.83 35.93 -15.28
N GLN A 97 25.83 35.24 -15.83
CA GLN A 97 24.73 34.65 -15.03
C GLN A 97 25.16 33.29 -14.51
N VAL A 98 25.24 33.16 -13.19
CA VAL A 98 25.60 31.89 -12.55
C VAL A 98 24.36 31.32 -11.86
N THR A 99 23.88 30.20 -12.36
CA THR A 99 22.73 29.48 -11.79
C THR A 99 23.22 28.27 -10.99
N ARG A 100 22.88 28.20 -9.72
CA ARG A 100 23.13 27.00 -8.93
C ARG A 100 21.94 26.06 -9.01
N LEU A 101 22.15 24.84 -9.49
CA LEU A 101 21.10 23.81 -9.50
C LEU A 101 20.77 23.37 -8.08
N ALA A 102 19.51 23.02 -7.88
CA ALA A 102 19.03 22.40 -6.66
C ALA A 102 18.11 21.22 -6.98
N ARG A 103 18.18 20.21 -6.15
CA ARG A 103 17.19 19.15 -6.08
C ARG A 103 16.17 19.54 -5.02
N THR A 104 14.91 19.62 -5.39
CA THR A 104 13.83 19.86 -4.43
C THR A 104 13.23 18.52 -3.99
N LEU A 105 13.23 18.28 -2.70
CA LEU A 105 12.47 17.21 -2.07
C LEU A 105 11.13 17.78 -1.64
N VAL A 106 10.07 17.36 -2.31
CA VAL A 106 8.71 17.82 -2.00
C VAL A 106 8.24 17.13 -0.72
N HIS A 107 7.45 17.85 0.08
CA HIS A 107 6.90 17.33 1.34
C HIS A 107 6.24 15.94 1.18
N LYS A 108 5.49 15.75 0.11
CA LYS A 108 4.82 14.48 -0.19
C LYS A 108 5.77 13.31 -0.43
N ASP A 109 6.93 13.57 -1.05
CA ASP A 109 7.94 12.54 -1.28
C ASP A 109 8.59 12.09 0.04
N LEU A 110 8.76 13.04 0.98
CA LEU A 110 9.27 12.73 2.31
C LEU A 110 8.25 11.92 3.14
N GLU A 111 6.97 12.27 3.09
CA GLU A 111 5.91 11.45 3.70
C GLU A 111 5.93 10.02 3.16
N ASN A 112 5.96 9.87 1.83
CA ASN A 112 5.99 8.57 1.18
C ASN A 112 7.25 7.77 1.55
N ALA A 113 8.42 8.43 1.61
CA ALA A 113 9.67 7.77 2.00
C ALA A 113 9.62 7.27 3.44
N VAL A 114 9.09 8.08 4.39
CA VAL A 114 8.92 7.66 5.79
C VAL A 114 7.89 6.53 5.89
N ALA A 115 6.75 6.64 5.22
CA ALA A 115 5.72 5.59 5.19
C ALA A 115 6.30 4.27 4.67
N SER A 116 7.09 4.30 3.58
CA SER A 116 7.76 3.13 3.04
C SER A 116 8.83 2.55 3.98
N ALA A 117 9.54 3.39 4.75
CA ALA A 117 10.50 2.93 5.74
C ALA A 117 9.83 2.23 6.94
N LEU A 118 8.57 2.55 7.22
CA LEU A 118 7.76 1.96 8.29
C LEU A 118 6.88 0.80 7.80
N GLU A 119 6.73 0.65 6.48
CA GLU A 119 5.86 -0.35 5.86
C GLU A 119 6.13 -1.76 6.37
N ARG A 120 5.05 -2.47 6.75
CA ARG A 120 5.09 -3.86 7.25
C ARG A 120 6.06 -4.10 8.41
N ARG A 121 6.44 -3.03 9.11
CA ARG A 121 7.30 -3.06 10.30
C ARG A 121 6.52 -2.56 11.50
N PHE A 122 6.93 -2.94 12.67
CA PHE A 122 6.39 -2.47 13.95
C PHE A 122 4.87 -2.66 14.12
N GLY A 123 4.26 -3.58 13.37
CA GLY A 123 2.80 -3.81 13.39
C GLY A 123 1.98 -2.86 12.52
N LEU A 124 2.64 -2.02 11.72
CA LEU A 124 2.00 -1.17 10.71
C LEU A 124 1.77 -1.95 9.42
N GLY A 125 0.71 -1.60 8.70
CA GLY A 125 0.35 -2.14 7.40
C GLY A 125 1.16 -1.56 6.24
N ASP A 126 0.55 -1.54 5.05
CA ASP A 126 1.17 -1.02 3.83
C ASP A 126 1.35 0.50 3.88
N ALA A 127 2.39 1.02 3.22
CA ALA A 127 2.77 2.44 3.21
C ALA A 127 1.61 3.37 2.81
N GLY A 128 0.77 2.94 1.85
CA GLY A 128 -0.40 3.72 1.42
C GLY A 128 -1.45 3.95 2.51
N ASN A 129 -1.41 3.16 3.57
CA ASN A 129 -2.31 3.24 4.71
C ASN A 129 -1.68 3.92 5.93
N ILE A 130 -0.43 4.38 5.83
CA ILE A 130 0.26 5.07 6.90
C ILE A 130 0.16 6.58 6.66
N THR A 131 -0.46 7.29 7.60
CA THR A 131 -0.48 8.76 7.60
C THR A 131 0.66 9.27 8.46
N VAL A 132 1.53 10.07 7.87
CA VAL A 132 2.73 10.63 8.52
C VAL A 132 2.48 12.10 8.81
N THR A 133 2.82 12.54 10.02
CA THR A 133 2.81 13.94 10.43
C THR A 133 4.15 14.26 11.06
N PHE A 134 4.87 15.25 10.55
CA PHE A 134 6.18 15.64 11.08
C PHE A 134 6.04 16.58 12.27
N ASP A 135 6.95 16.48 13.25
CA ASP A 135 6.97 17.35 14.44
C ASP A 135 7.23 18.83 14.08
N ARG A 136 7.96 19.06 12.99
CA ARG A 136 8.20 20.40 12.45
C ARG A 136 7.57 20.45 11.08
N GLY A 137 6.87 21.55 10.79
CA GLY A 137 6.35 21.78 9.43
C GLY A 137 7.51 21.74 8.44
N ILE A 138 7.53 20.71 7.60
CA ILE A 138 8.53 20.57 6.55
C ILE A 138 7.94 21.23 5.31
N SER A 139 8.54 22.36 4.91
CA SER A 139 8.37 22.90 3.57
C SER A 139 9.26 22.12 2.60
N ASP A 140 9.08 22.33 1.29
CA ASP A 140 9.95 21.76 0.28
C ASP A 140 11.42 22.05 0.60
N MET A 141 12.21 20.98 0.69
CA MET A 141 13.63 21.07 1.05
C MET A 141 14.47 21.13 -0.22
N ARG A 142 15.33 22.13 -0.31
CA ARG A 142 16.30 22.24 -1.39
C ARG A 142 17.62 21.63 -0.97
N LEU A 143 18.11 20.68 -1.75
CA LEU A 143 19.42 20.05 -1.61
C LEU A 143 20.29 20.41 -2.78
N ASP A 144 21.59 20.26 -2.61
CA ASP A 144 22.54 20.35 -3.71
C ASP A 144 22.20 19.31 -4.78
N ALA A 145 22.28 19.67 -6.06
CA ALA A 145 21.93 18.81 -7.17
C ALA A 145 22.80 17.55 -7.27
N SER A 146 24.00 17.59 -6.68
CA SER A 146 24.88 16.42 -6.56
C SER A 146 24.31 15.30 -5.68
N ASN A 147 23.31 15.60 -4.85
CA ASN A 147 22.57 14.58 -4.08
C ASN A 147 21.53 13.87 -4.98
N SER A 148 22.00 13.16 -5.99
CA SER A 148 21.14 12.51 -7.00
C SER A 148 20.50 11.21 -6.53
N GLY A 149 21.08 10.55 -5.52
CA GLY A 149 20.66 9.27 -5.01
C GLY A 149 19.23 9.24 -4.45
N ALA A 150 18.66 8.04 -4.33
CA ALA A 150 17.39 7.83 -3.64
C ALA A 150 17.54 8.02 -2.12
N LEU A 151 16.44 8.36 -1.45
CA LEU A 151 16.35 8.38 0.01
C LEU A 151 16.46 6.93 0.55
N GLN A 152 17.58 6.58 1.15
CA GLN A 152 17.84 5.25 1.72
C GLN A 152 17.63 5.30 3.24
N PRO A 153 16.66 4.56 3.83
CA PRO A 153 16.49 4.52 5.27
C PRO A 153 17.64 3.71 5.91
N VAL A 154 18.44 4.35 6.77
CA VAL A 154 19.57 3.72 7.46
C VAL A 154 19.26 3.40 8.93
N ALA A 155 18.40 4.18 9.55
CA ALA A 155 17.92 3.89 10.90
C ALA A 155 16.43 4.22 10.98
N THR A 156 15.65 3.28 11.51
CA THR A 156 14.21 3.44 11.70
C THR A 156 13.85 3.02 13.11
N ARG A 157 13.23 3.93 13.86
CA ARG A 157 12.67 3.69 15.20
C ARG A 157 11.20 4.08 15.16
N TYR A 158 10.37 3.28 15.80
CA TYR A 158 8.95 3.54 15.94
C TYR A 158 8.46 3.04 17.29
N ASP A 159 7.68 3.86 17.98
CA ASP A 159 6.99 3.48 19.21
C ASP A 159 5.50 3.28 18.91
N ALA A 160 5.05 2.05 18.91
CA ALA A 160 3.67 1.68 18.59
C ALA A 160 2.64 2.23 19.60
N ARG A 161 3.05 2.57 20.82
CA ARG A 161 2.14 3.11 21.85
C ARG A 161 1.81 4.58 21.59
N SER A 162 2.82 5.37 21.24
CA SER A 162 2.67 6.82 21.01
C SER A 162 2.51 7.19 19.54
N GLY A 163 2.76 6.24 18.63
CA GLY A 163 2.80 6.49 17.19
C GLY A 163 4.03 7.28 16.73
N ARG A 164 5.00 7.55 17.61
CA ARG A 164 6.17 8.37 17.28
C ARG A 164 7.18 7.59 16.45
N PHE A 165 7.69 8.26 15.42
CA PHE A 165 8.78 7.73 14.60
C PHE A 165 10.01 8.63 14.65
N ASP A 166 11.18 8.02 14.39
CA ASP A 166 12.47 8.65 14.19
C ASP A 166 13.20 7.88 13.08
N VAL A 167 13.27 8.47 11.90
CA VAL A 167 13.85 7.85 10.71
C VAL A 167 14.99 8.69 10.19
N ALA A 168 16.14 8.06 10.01
CA ALA A 168 17.30 8.66 9.38
C ALA A 168 17.47 8.09 7.97
N PHE A 169 17.65 8.98 6.99
CA PHE A 169 17.91 8.67 5.61
C PHE A 169 19.31 9.10 5.20
N GLU A 170 19.88 8.39 4.25
CA GLU A 170 21.08 8.78 3.52
C GLU A 170 20.77 8.95 2.04
N ILE A 171 21.38 9.97 1.45
CA ILE A 171 21.30 10.24 0.01
C ILE A 171 22.72 10.18 -0.54
N ALA A 172 22.94 9.36 -1.56
CA ALA A 172 24.23 9.33 -2.25
C ALA A 172 24.49 10.68 -2.93
N ASN A 173 25.74 11.14 -2.84
CA ASN A 173 26.20 12.38 -3.44
C ASN A 173 27.24 12.07 -4.50
N ASP A 174 27.03 12.53 -5.74
CA ASP A 174 27.91 12.25 -6.88
C ASP A 174 29.24 12.99 -6.80
N SER A 175 29.29 14.09 -6.05
CA SER A 175 30.47 14.94 -5.89
C SER A 175 31.27 14.63 -4.64
N ASN A 176 30.69 13.86 -3.68
CA ASN A 176 31.31 13.55 -2.39
C ASN A 176 31.03 12.08 -2.01
N PRO A 177 32.04 11.29 -1.64
CA PRO A 177 31.84 9.93 -1.17
C PRO A 177 31.05 9.84 0.13
N THR A 178 30.93 10.96 0.88
CA THR A 178 30.13 10.99 2.11
C THR A 178 28.67 11.28 1.78
N PRO A 179 27.72 10.38 2.09
CA PRO A 179 26.31 10.61 1.82
C PRO A 179 25.74 11.73 2.70
N THR A 180 24.76 12.44 2.17
CA THR A 180 24.01 13.43 2.91
C THR A 180 23.02 12.74 3.84
N LYS A 181 23.04 13.08 5.15
CA LYS A 181 22.16 12.50 6.16
C LYS A 181 21.01 13.44 6.46
N LEU A 182 19.79 12.89 6.41
CA LEU A 182 18.56 13.58 6.81
C LEU A 182 17.87 12.78 7.90
N ARG A 183 17.34 13.45 8.92
CA ARG A 183 16.62 12.83 10.02
C ARG A 183 15.26 13.49 10.19
N PHE A 184 14.22 12.67 10.22
CA PHE A 184 12.85 13.12 10.38
C PHE A 184 12.21 12.45 11.59
N THR A 185 11.52 13.27 12.38
CA THR A 185 10.76 12.83 13.55
C THR A 185 9.32 13.30 13.42
N GLY A 186 8.42 12.55 14.03
CA GLY A 186 7.01 12.90 13.97
C GLY A 186 6.12 11.78 14.49
N ASN A 187 4.88 11.79 14.03
CA ASN A 187 3.88 10.79 14.34
C ASN A 187 3.42 10.05 13.07
N ALA A 188 3.33 8.75 13.13
CA ALA A 188 2.83 7.90 12.06
C ALA A 188 1.74 6.99 12.60
N ILE A 189 0.57 7.01 11.97
CA ILE A 189 -0.58 6.20 12.36
C ILE A 189 -1.08 5.39 11.16
N GLU A 190 -1.46 4.15 11.39
CA GLU A 190 -2.13 3.36 10.38
C GLU A 190 -3.57 3.85 10.25
N THR A 191 -3.97 4.19 9.04
CA THR A 191 -5.32 4.63 8.69
C THR A 191 -5.96 3.61 7.76
N VAL A 192 -7.27 3.52 7.83
CA VAL A 192 -8.08 2.71 6.92
C VAL A 192 -9.15 3.58 6.29
N GLU A 193 -9.48 3.29 5.07
CA GLU A 193 -10.62 3.90 4.40
C GLU A 193 -11.90 3.22 4.88
N VAL A 194 -12.80 4.01 5.45
CA VAL A 194 -14.04 3.52 6.02
C VAL A 194 -15.23 4.26 5.44
N THR A 195 -16.33 3.56 5.31
CA THR A 195 -17.60 4.14 4.94
C THR A 195 -18.23 4.78 6.17
N VAL A 196 -18.48 6.07 6.11
CA VAL A 196 -19.15 6.85 7.17
C VAL A 196 -20.49 7.39 6.68
N LEU A 197 -21.40 7.71 7.62
CA LEU A 197 -22.64 8.39 7.28
C LEU A 197 -22.39 9.87 6.97
N ALA A 198 -22.92 10.34 5.85
CA ALA A 198 -22.89 11.76 5.47
C ALA A 198 -23.92 12.60 6.23
N ARG A 199 -25.00 12.00 6.75
CA ARG A 199 -26.06 12.61 7.53
C ARG A 199 -26.57 11.66 8.62
N ASP A 200 -27.37 12.18 9.52
CA ASP A 200 -28.08 11.36 10.52
C ASP A 200 -29.11 10.46 9.83
N ILE A 201 -29.13 9.19 10.19
CA ILE A 201 -30.01 8.17 9.61
C ILE A 201 -30.73 7.44 10.75
N ASP A 202 -32.04 7.34 10.61
CA ASP A 202 -32.88 6.62 11.56
C ASP A 202 -32.86 5.09 11.32
N ARG A 203 -33.33 4.38 12.35
CA ARG A 203 -33.55 2.94 12.23
C ARG A 203 -34.55 2.67 11.10
N ALA A 204 -34.27 1.61 10.35
CA ALA A 204 -35.12 1.14 9.26
C ALA A 204 -35.07 1.97 7.97
N ASP A 205 -34.35 3.08 7.93
CA ASP A 205 -34.10 3.79 6.68
C ASP A 205 -33.14 2.99 5.79
N ILE A 206 -33.42 3.00 4.49
CA ILE A 206 -32.57 2.35 3.48
C ILE A 206 -31.48 3.31 3.06
N LEU A 207 -30.24 2.88 3.23
CA LEU A 207 -29.05 3.66 2.89
C LEU A 207 -28.89 3.82 1.37
N LYS A 208 -28.80 5.08 0.94
CA LYS A 208 -28.55 5.46 -0.45
C LYS A 208 -27.07 5.83 -0.64
N SER A 209 -26.61 5.88 -1.88
CA SER A 209 -25.23 6.29 -2.19
C SER A 209 -24.91 7.73 -1.75
N SER A 210 -25.91 8.61 -1.65
CA SER A 210 -25.80 9.98 -1.13
C SER A 210 -25.65 10.07 0.38
N ASP A 211 -26.01 9.02 1.09
CA ASP A 211 -26.05 9.00 2.55
C ASP A 211 -24.73 8.52 3.14
N VAL A 212 -23.80 8.07 2.28
CA VAL A 212 -22.51 7.53 2.67
C VAL A 212 -21.36 8.25 2.00
N ALA A 213 -20.30 8.49 2.76
CA ALA A 213 -19.02 9.03 2.28
C ALA A 213 -17.87 8.08 2.66
N LEU A 214 -16.76 8.18 1.93
CA LEU A 214 -15.52 7.49 2.28
C LEU A 214 -14.61 8.47 3.02
N GLU A 215 -14.14 8.07 4.20
CA GLU A 215 -13.20 8.85 4.99
C GLU A 215 -12.04 7.97 5.46
N ARG A 216 -10.85 8.58 5.55
CA ARG A 216 -9.70 7.94 6.20
C ARG A 216 -9.77 8.18 7.70
N ARG A 217 -9.76 7.10 8.47
CA ARG A 217 -9.77 7.13 9.92
C ARG A 217 -8.62 6.29 10.50
N PRO A 218 -8.09 6.66 11.66
CA PRO A 218 -7.15 5.82 12.38
C PRO A 218 -7.73 4.41 12.58
N LYS A 219 -6.96 3.39 12.23
CA LYS A 219 -7.41 1.99 12.35
C LYS A 219 -7.81 1.65 13.80
N ALA A 220 -7.14 2.27 14.78
CA ALA A 220 -7.45 2.08 16.20
C ALA A 220 -8.86 2.59 16.59
N GLU A 221 -9.40 3.56 15.87
CA GLU A 221 -10.75 4.12 16.11
C GLU A 221 -11.85 3.27 15.45
N VAL A 222 -11.46 2.47 14.46
CA VAL A 222 -12.39 1.61 13.72
C VAL A 222 -12.51 0.27 14.45
N ALA A 223 -13.36 0.21 15.47
CA ALA A 223 -13.62 -1.01 16.20
C ALA A 223 -14.50 -1.96 15.36
N GLY A 224 -13.98 -3.15 15.04
CA GLY A 224 -14.68 -4.17 14.28
C GLY A 224 -14.49 -4.06 12.76
N GLU A 225 -15.20 -4.92 12.03
CA GLU A 225 -15.13 -4.95 10.57
C GLU A 225 -15.94 -3.81 9.95
N ALA A 226 -15.24 -2.86 9.30
CA ALA A 226 -15.89 -1.80 8.56
C ALA A 226 -16.61 -2.36 7.33
N ALA A 227 -17.82 -1.87 7.07
CA ALA A 227 -18.55 -2.25 5.88
C ALA A 227 -18.05 -1.46 4.66
N SER A 228 -17.84 -2.16 3.54
CA SER A 228 -17.52 -1.49 2.28
C SER A 228 -18.72 -0.71 1.76
N ARG A 229 -18.47 0.37 1.01
CA ARG A 229 -19.53 1.22 0.46
C ARG A 229 -20.57 0.44 -0.34
N ASP A 230 -20.13 -0.46 -1.19
CA ASP A 230 -21.02 -1.26 -2.05
C ASP A 230 -21.92 -2.18 -1.23
N ARG A 231 -21.42 -2.67 -0.10
CA ARG A 231 -22.18 -3.52 0.81
C ARG A 231 -23.20 -2.75 1.66
N VAL A 232 -22.96 -1.46 1.86
CA VAL A 232 -23.82 -0.58 2.69
C VAL A 232 -25.00 -0.05 1.89
N ILE A 233 -24.80 0.26 0.60
CA ILE A 233 -25.85 0.81 -0.25
C ILE A 233 -26.99 -0.22 -0.41
N GLY A 234 -28.23 0.21 -0.17
CA GLY A 234 -29.41 -0.65 -0.23
C GLY A 234 -29.68 -1.44 1.05
N MET A 235 -28.79 -1.40 2.03
CA MET A 235 -29.01 -1.99 3.35
C MET A 235 -29.76 -1.03 4.27
N GLN A 236 -30.17 -1.50 5.42
CA GLN A 236 -30.92 -0.82 6.45
C GLN A 236 -30.11 -0.81 7.74
N LEU A 237 -30.21 0.28 8.54
CA LEU A 237 -29.57 0.34 9.84
C LEU A 237 -30.38 -0.40 10.91
N ARG A 238 -29.68 -1.14 11.77
CA ARG A 238 -30.29 -1.79 12.94
C ARG A 238 -30.67 -0.81 14.04
N ARG A 239 -29.99 0.32 14.12
CA ARG A 239 -30.14 1.39 15.11
C ARG A 239 -29.92 2.75 14.46
N PRO A 240 -30.46 3.83 15.01
CA PRO A 240 -30.18 5.17 14.52
C PRO A 240 -28.69 5.49 14.71
N MET A 241 -28.09 6.13 13.72
CA MET A 241 -26.69 6.52 13.72
C MET A 241 -26.52 7.95 13.20
N ARG A 242 -25.52 8.66 13.77
CA ARG A 242 -25.24 10.06 13.42
C ARG A 242 -24.25 10.19 12.27
N ALA A 243 -24.28 11.34 11.62
CA ALA A 243 -23.30 11.74 10.62
C ALA A 243 -21.84 11.56 11.15
N GLY A 244 -20.92 11.19 10.27
CA GLY A 244 -19.51 10.95 10.60
C GLY A 244 -19.23 9.64 11.34
N THR A 245 -20.24 8.83 11.67
CA THR A 245 -20.04 7.54 12.34
C THR A 245 -19.64 6.46 11.32
N PRO A 246 -18.55 5.71 11.55
CA PRO A 246 -18.19 4.59 10.70
C PRO A 246 -19.23 3.48 10.75
N ILE A 247 -19.61 2.97 9.58
CA ILE A 247 -20.59 1.90 9.45
C ILE A 247 -19.87 0.56 9.52
N ARG A 248 -20.32 -0.30 10.42
CA ARG A 248 -19.79 -1.68 10.59
C ARG A 248 -20.72 -2.69 9.93
N VAL A 249 -20.17 -3.83 9.58
CA VAL A 249 -20.97 -4.94 9.07
C VAL A 249 -22.09 -5.35 10.06
N ALA A 250 -21.84 -5.23 11.35
CA ALA A 250 -22.83 -5.54 12.40
C ALA A 250 -23.98 -4.51 12.51
N ASP A 251 -23.77 -3.28 12.04
CA ASP A 251 -24.76 -2.20 12.14
C ASP A 251 -25.79 -2.23 10.98
N ILE A 252 -25.54 -3.02 9.93
CA ILE A 252 -26.42 -3.12 8.75
C ILE A 252 -27.18 -4.43 8.72
N VAL A 253 -28.32 -4.42 8.06
CA VAL A 253 -29.20 -5.55 7.84
C VAL A 253 -29.88 -5.42 6.49
N LYS A 254 -30.29 -6.52 5.90
CA LYS A 254 -31.12 -6.48 4.68
C LYS A 254 -32.43 -5.76 4.97
N PRO A 255 -32.89 -4.89 4.06
CA PRO A 255 -34.14 -4.17 4.26
C PRO A 255 -35.33 -5.12 4.29
N ASP A 256 -36.28 -4.85 5.20
CA ASP A 256 -37.53 -5.59 5.23
C ASP A 256 -38.38 -5.22 4.01
N PHE A 257 -38.69 -6.21 3.18
CA PHE A 257 -39.58 -6.06 2.03
C PHE A 257 -41.03 -6.23 2.41
N VAL A 258 -41.27 -6.88 3.53
CA VAL A 258 -42.57 -7.09 4.13
C VAL A 258 -42.49 -6.73 5.61
N SER A 259 -43.36 -5.84 6.07
CA SER A 259 -43.47 -5.51 7.49
C SER A 259 -44.63 -6.23 8.13
N ARG A 260 -44.52 -6.50 9.42
CA ARG A 260 -45.62 -7.08 10.20
C ARG A 260 -46.87 -6.21 10.07
N ASP A 261 -48.03 -6.82 10.00
CA ASP A 261 -49.33 -6.23 9.80
C ASP A 261 -49.58 -5.55 8.43
N GLN A 262 -48.60 -5.61 7.53
CA GLN A 262 -48.72 -5.07 6.18
C GLN A 262 -49.63 -5.96 5.33
N SER A 263 -50.44 -5.32 4.46
CA SER A 263 -51.18 -6.00 3.41
C SER A 263 -50.21 -6.42 2.29
N VAL A 264 -50.15 -7.68 1.98
CA VAL A 264 -49.24 -8.29 1.01
C VAL A 264 -49.99 -9.08 -0.05
N THR A 265 -49.37 -9.17 -1.22
CA THR A 265 -49.87 -10.05 -2.30
C THR A 265 -49.21 -11.41 -2.16
N VAL A 266 -50.01 -12.43 -1.93
CA VAL A 266 -49.57 -13.81 -1.89
C VAL A 266 -49.71 -14.42 -3.25
N ILE A 267 -48.61 -14.90 -3.80
CA ILE A 267 -48.53 -15.54 -5.13
C ILE A 267 -48.36 -17.03 -4.89
N TYR A 268 -49.29 -17.79 -5.43
CA TYR A 268 -49.21 -19.27 -5.45
C TYR A 268 -48.87 -19.72 -6.86
N GLN A 269 -47.70 -20.30 -7.01
CA GLN A 269 -47.17 -20.73 -8.30
C GLN A 269 -46.86 -22.22 -8.29
N VAL A 270 -47.59 -22.95 -9.17
CA VAL A 270 -47.30 -24.35 -9.49
C VAL A 270 -47.33 -24.50 -11.00
N PRO A 271 -46.72 -25.53 -11.59
CA PRO A 271 -46.76 -25.75 -13.05
C PRO A 271 -48.17 -25.64 -13.59
N GLY A 272 -48.42 -24.69 -14.49
CA GLY A 272 -49.72 -24.45 -15.12
C GLY A 272 -50.73 -23.66 -14.32
N ILE A 273 -50.47 -23.25 -13.08
CA ILE A 273 -51.39 -22.47 -12.25
C ILE A 273 -50.66 -21.29 -11.60
N TYR A 274 -51.18 -20.08 -11.82
CA TYR A 274 -50.72 -18.85 -11.21
C TYR A 274 -51.91 -18.18 -10.51
N LEU A 275 -51.90 -18.16 -9.18
CA LEU A 275 -52.98 -17.56 -8.38
C LEU A 275 -52.41 -16.43 -7.50
N THR A 276 -53.14 -15.35 -7.42
CA THR A 276 -52.82 -14.24 -6.53
C THR A 276 -53.96 -14.00 -5.53
N THR A 277 -53.62 -13.76 -4.28
CA THR A 277 -54.58 -13.39 -3.25
C THR A 277 -53.99 -12.34 -2.29
N ARG A 278 -54.84 -11.64 -1.60
CA ARG A 278 -54.39 -10.65 -0.57
C ARG A 278 -54.30 -11.33 0.80
N GLY A 279 -53.19 -11.06 1.46
CA GLY A 279 -52.96 -11.52 2.83
C GLY A 279 -52.49 -10.38 3.72
N LYS A 280 -52.43 -10.63 5.00
CA LYS A 280 -51.81 -9.78 6.01
C LYS A 280 -50.60 -10.48 6.57
N ALA A 281 -49.42 -9.87 6.49
CA ALA A 281 -48.18 -10.44 7.03
C ALA A 281 -48.26 -10.46 8.56
N LEU A 282 -47.90 -11.58 9.16
CA LEU A 282 -47.84 -11.76 10.63
C LEU A 282 -46.45 -11.46 11.18
N GLU A 283 -45.43 -11.48 10.27
CA GLU A 283 -44.02 -11.28 10.56
C GLU A 283 -43.41 -10.36 9.53
N SER A 284 -42.32 -9.66 9.92
CA SER A 284 -41.49 -8.90 8.99
C SER A 284 -40.47 -9.83 8.38
N GLY A 285 -40.07 -9.54 7.12
CA GLY A 285 -39.04 -10.31 6.42
C GLY A 285 -38.39 -9.55 5.28
N ALA A 286 -37.11 -9.79 5.08
CA ALA A 286 -36.35 -9.33 3.95
C ALA A 286 -36.53 -10.26 2.73
N GLU A 287 -35.99 -9.88 1.58
CA GLU A 287 -36.00 -10.73 0.38
C GLU A 287 -35.33 -12.08 0.66
N GLY A 288 -36.05 -13.16 0.33
CA GLY A 288 -35.63 -14.53 0.56
C GLY A 288 -36.02 -15.12 1.93
N ASP A 289 -36.53 -14.30 2.85
CA ASP A 289 -36.98 -14.80 4.15
C ASP A 289 -38.34 -15.52 4.04
N THR A 290 -38.54 -16.52 4.89
CA THR A 290 -39.82 -17.19 5.00
C THR A 290 -40.67 -16.51 6.07
N VAL A 291 -41.87 -16.05 5.70
CA VAL A 291 -42.79 -15.32 6.58
C VAL A 291 -44.18 -15.96 6.60
N SER A 292 -44.85 -15.80 7.73
CA SER A 292 -46.22 -16.23 7.93
C SER A 292 -47.20 -15.15 7.49
N VAL A 293 -48.21 -15.52 6.69
CA VAL A 293 -49.21 -14.60 6.14
C VAL A 293 -50.61 -15.13 6.41
N LEU A 294 -51.50 -14.29 6.92
CA LEU A 294 -52.91 -14.59 7.10
C LEU A 294 -53.62 -14.25 5.76
N ASN A 295 -54.17 -15.27 5.10
CA ASN A 295 -55.07 -15.07 3.95
C ASN A 295 -56.38 -14.42 4.40
N LEU A 296 -56.70 -13.24 3.86
CA LEU A 296 -57.89 -12.49 4.31
C LEU A 296 -59.22 -13.09 3.87
N GLN A 297 -59.21 -13.91 2.81
CA GLN A 297 -60.41 -14.58 2.32
C GLN A 297 -60.72 -15.86 3.07
N THR A 298 -59.71 -16.72 3.25
CA THR A 298 -59.88 -18.04 3.81
C THR A 298 -59.62 -18.10 5.32
N LYS A 299 -59.11 -16.99 5.92
CA LYS A 299 -58.69 -16.87 7.34
C LYS A 299 -57.66 -17.95 7.76
N ARG A 300 -56.94 -18.50 6.79
CA ARG A 300 -55.87 -19.50 7.06
C ARG A 300 -54.51 -18.81 7.00
N THR A 301 -53.60 -19.28 7.84
CA THR A 301 -52.19 -18.85 7.81
C THR A 301 -51.46 -19.68 6.75
N LEU A 302 -50.73 -19.00 5.90
CA LEU A 302 -49.88 -19.56 4.86
C LEU A 302 -48.43 -19.15 5.18
N THR A 303 -47.50 -20.03 4.88
CA THR A 303 -46.06 -19.74 4.96
C THR A 303 -45.50 -19.60 3.56
N GLY A 304 -44.78 -18.52 3.28
CA GLY A 304 -44.21 -18.27 1.96
C GLY A 304 -42.92 -17.47 2.03
N THR A 305 -42.19 -17.48 0.94
CA THR A 305 -40.92 -16.75 0.78
C THR A 305 -41.18 -15.36 0.23
N VAL A 306 -40.56 -14.33 0.83
CA VAL A 306 -40.61 -12.95 0.36
C VAL A 306 -39.81 -12.84 -0.96
N THR A 307 -40.45 -12.46 -2.05
CA THR A 307 -39.82 -12.35 -3.37
C THR A 307 -39.66 -10.90 -3.84
N ALA A 308 -40.50 -9.99 -3.38
CA ALA A 308 -40.41 -8.56 -3.66
C ALA A 308 -41.15 -7.76 -2.58
N ARG A 309 -41.07 -6.43 -2.64
CA ARG A 309 -41.79 -5.57 -1.70
C ARG A 309 -43.27 -5.83 -1.70
N GLY A 310 -43.80 -6.28 -0.55
CA GLY A 310 -45.21 -6.60 -0.39
C GLY A 310 -45.66 -7.83 -1.19
N GLN A 311 -44.72 -8.69 -1.67
CA GLN A 311 -45.03 -9.90 -2.40
C GLN A 311 -44.39 -11.11 -1.73
N ILE A 312 -45.17 -12.15 -1.62
CA ILE A 312 -44.77 -13.40 -0.97
C ILE A 312 -45.18 -14.55 -1.86
N THR A 313 -44.24 -15.41 -2.22
CA THR A 313 -44.50 -16.59 -3.03
C THR A 313 -44.65 -17.81 -2.13
N VAL A 314 -45.77 -18.48 -2.23
CA VAL A 314 -46.01 -19.76 -1.59
C VAL A 314 -45.78 -20.84 -2.67
N GLN A 315 -44.74 -21.62 -2.48
CA GLN A 315 -44.55 -22.84 -3.28
C GLN A 315 -45.53 -23.90 -2.78
N GLY A 316 -46.28 -24.50 -3.68
CA GLY A 316 -47.11 -25.64 -3.33
C GLY A 316 -46.25 -26.68 -2.68
N ALA A 317 -46.53 -27.05 -1.44
CA ALA A 317 -45.91 -28.19 -0.83
C ALA A 317 -46.17 -29.37 -1.79
N SER A 318 -45.10 -29.93 -2.33
CA SER A 318 -45.16 -31.27 -2.89
C SER A 318 -45.74 -32.13 -1.76
N GLN A 319 -46.98 -32.58 -1.92
CA GLN A 319 -47.55 -33.56 -0.98
C GLN A 319 -46.59 -34.72 -0.99
N SER A 320 -45.80 -34.84 0.09
CA SER A 320 -45.22 -36.11 0.46
C SER A 320 -46.43 -37.05 0.57
N ALA A 321 -46.55 -37.95 -0.36
CA ALA A 321 -47.61 -38.97 -0.33
C ALA A 321 -47.60 -39.57 1.07
N PRO A 322 -48.77 -39.71 1.72
CA PRO A 322 -48.81 -40.33 3.05
C PRO A 322 -48.25 -41.74 2.87
N THR A 323 -47.20 -42.04 3.58
CA THR A 323 -46.70 -43.41 3.75
C THR A 323 -47.88 -44.22 4.22
N PRO A 324 -48.29 -45.31 3.51
CA PRO A 324 -49.40 -46.11 3.96
C PRO A 324 -49.07 -46.65 5.35
N ALA A 325 -49.94 -46.32 6.29
CA ALA A 325 -49.88 -46.88 7.63
C ALA A 325 -49.90 -48.42 7.52
N ALA A 326 -48.87 -49.04 8.04
CA ALA A 326 -48.82 -50.48 8.17
C ALA A 326 -50.01 -50.91 9.01
N VAL A 327 -50.91 -51.70 8.36
CA VAL A 327 -52.05 -52.32 9.02
C VAL A 327 -51.49 -53.30 10.04
N GLU A 328 -51.71 -53.04 11.32
CA GLU A 328 -51.52 -54.04 12.37
C GLU A 328 -52.44 -55.20 12.17
N GLN A 329 -51.89 -56.29 11.68
CA GLN A 329 -52.57 -57.61 11.82
C GLN A 329 -52.12 -58.22 13.14
N THR A 330 -53.00 -58.11 14.09
CA THR A 330 -53.04 -58.96 15.28
C THR A 330 -53.27 -60.44 14.90
N SER A 331 -52.28 -61.26 15.15
CA SER A 331 -52.46 -62.69 15.27
C SER A 331 -51.53 -63.21 16.34
N SER A 332 -52.13 -63.47 17.48
CA SER A 332 -51.62 -64.30 18.61
C SER A 332 -51.30 -65.71 18.13
N LEU A 333 -50.17 -66.26 18.58
CA LEU A 333 -50.04 -67.56 19.23
C LEU A 333 -48.59 -67.96 19.44
N LYS A 334 -48.25 -67.99 20.71
CA LYS A 334 -47.56 -69.02 21.50
C LYS A 334 -46.38 -69.82 20.90
N ARG A 335 -45.23 -69.73 21.46
CA ARG A 335 -44.65 -70.76 22.37
C ARG A 335 -43.13 -70.62 22.46
N ASP A 336 -42.69 -70.53 23.71
CA ASP A 336 -41.45 -71.00 24.28
C ASP A 336 -40.30 -71.47 23.43
N GLU A 337 -39.13 -70.85 23.56
CA GLU A 337 -37.90 -71.57 23.92
C GLU A 337 -36.82 -70.58 24.31
N ALA A 338 -36.06 -70.95 25.34
CA ALA A 338 -35.08 -70.12 26.07
C ALA A 338 -33.74 -69.98 25.38
N PRO A 339 -32.87 -69.08 25.86
CA PRO A 339 -31.78 -68.48 25.07
C PRO A 339 -30.47 -69.25 25.18
N ALA A 340 -29.68 -69.21 24.12
CA ALA A 340 -28.27 -69.55 24.10
C ALA A 340 -27.40 -68.29 24.19
N PRO A 341 -26.26 -68.28 24.85
CA PRO A 341 -25.48 -67.09 25.16
C PRO A 341 -24.64 -66.63 23.98
N VAL A 342 -24.75 -65.36 23.66
CA VAL A 342 -23.87 -64.70 22.69
C VAL A 342 -22.53 -64.34 23.34
N ASP A 343 -21.50 -64.87 22.72
CA ASP A 343 -20.10 -64.73 23.10
C ASP A 343 -19.60 -63.29 22.88
N THR A 344 -19.43 -62.57 23.99
CA THR A 344 -18.98 -61.18 24.02
C THR A 344 -17.46 -61.03 23.72
N ALA A 345 -16.78 -62.13 23.37
CA ALA A 345 -15.34 -62.13 23.13
C ALA A 345 -14.93 -61.74 21.67
N ALA A 346 -15.90 -61.69 20.75
CA ALA A 346 -15.59 -61.38 19.34
C ALA A 346 -15.61 -59.87 18.96
N LEU A 347 -16.22 -59.04 19.83
CA LEU A 347 -16.32 -57.59 19.58
C LEU A 347 -15.15 -56.75 20.11
N LEU A 348 -14.24 -57.36 20.88
CA LEU A 348 -13.06 -56.66 21.47
C LEU A 348 -11.75 -56.85 20.68
N ARG A 349 -11.74 -57.63 19.59
CA ARG A 349 -10.52 -57.88 18.79
C ARG A 349 -10.29 -56.95 17.64
N ASN A 350 -11.18 -56.06 17.27
CA ASN A 350 -11.05 -55.14 16.16
C ASN A 350 -10.73 -53.67 16.52
N LEU A 351 -10.35 -53.41 17.77
CA LEU A 351 -10.02 -52.05 18.24
C LEU A 351 -8.53 -51.85 18.61
N VAL A 352 -7.68 -52.84 18.32
CA VAL A 352 -6.24 -52.72 18.56
C VAL A 352 -5.46 -53.12 17.31
N GLN A 353 -5.41 -52.26 16.32
CA GLN A 353 -4.33 -52.23 15.32
C GLN A 353 -4.38 -50.92 14.50
N ALA A 354 -3.74 -49.89 15.02
CA ALA A 354 -3.17 -48.81 14.20
C ALA A 354 -1.74 -48.57 14.67
N PRO A 355 -0.74 -48.62 13.78
CA PRO A 355 0.65 -48.46 14.21
C PRO A 355 0.97 -47.00 14.44
N ALA A 356 1.44 -46.68 15.63
CA ALA A 356 2.07 -45.40 15.95
C ALA A 356 3.53 -45.40 15.47
N SER A 357 3.86 -44.41 14.62
CA SER A 357 5.25 -44.06 14.34
C SER A 357 5.77 -43.09 15.40
N PRO A 358 6.96 -43.28 15.95
CA PRO A 358 7.53 -42.38 16.93
C PRO A 358 8.18 -41.16 16.26
N ALA A 359 7.65 -39.97 16.51
CA ALA A 359 8.35 -38.72 16.23
C ALA A 359 9.36 -38.44 17.35
N GLN A 360 10.60 -38.21 16.91
CA GLN A 360 11.74 -37.87 17.76
C GLN A 360 11.51 -36.53 18.47
N ILE A 361 11.56 -36.55 19.78
CA ILE A 361 11.64 -35.37 20.64
C ILE A 361 13.11 -34.97 20.73
N ALA A 362 13.50 -33.89 20.04
CA ALA A 362 14.79 -33.24 20.22
C ALA A 362 14.75 -32.43 21.51
N GLN A 363 15.58 -32.79 22.48
CA GLN A 363 15.82 -32.05 23.71
C GLN A 363 16.61 -30.78 23.37
N ALA A 364 16.02 -29.62 23.52
CA ALA A 364 16.74 -28.33 23.51
C ALA A 364 17.20 -28.03 24.94
N GLN A 365 18.53 -28.04 25.14
CA GLN A 365 19.21 -27.62 26.35
C GLN A 365 19.04 -26.12 26.57
N ILE A 366 18.61 -25.76 27.77
CA ILE A 366 18.55 -24.36 28.25
C ILE A 366 19.96 -24.02 28.77
N PRO A 367 20.62 -22.94 28.28
CA PRO A 367 21.86 -22.47 28.90
C PRO A 367 21.54 -21.66 30.15
N GLN A 368 22.12 -22.08 31.27
CA GLN A 368 22.12 -21.37 32.54
C GLN A 368 22.94 -20.08 32.44
N VAL A 369 22.32 -18.95 32.71
CA VAL A 369 22.99 -17.66 32.86
C VAL A 369 23.62 -17.58 34.25
N ARG A 370 24.95 -17.50 34.27
CA ARG A 370 25.79 -17.31 35.45
C ARG A 370 25.73 -15.82 35.84
N VAL A 371 25.11 -15.52 36.97
CA VAL A 371 25.14 -14.19 37.58
C VAL A 371 26.53 -13.99 38.19
N THR A 372 27.30 -13.07 37.63
CA THR A 372 28.57 -12.59 38.23
C THR A 372 28.27 -11.29 39.01
N GLN A 373 28.36 -11.36 40.31
CA GLN A 373 28.36 -10.20 41.20
C GLN A 373 29.64 -9.39 40.98
N ALA A 374 29.52 -8.10 40.75
CA ALA A 374 30.62 -7.13 40.78
C ALA A 374 30.80 -6.58 42.20
N PRO A 375 32.03 -6.37 42.70
CA PRO A 375 32.29 -5.87 44.05
C PRO A 375 32.10 -4.36 44.13
N ALA A 376 31.55 -3.96 45.26
CA ALA A 376 31.50 -2.58 45.70
C ALA A 376 32.93 -1.99 45.90
N LYS A 377 33.12 -0.75 45.43
CA LYS A 377 34.20 0.11 45.87
C LYS A 377 33.63 1.38 46.47
N SER A 378 33.96 1.55 47.74
CA SER A 378 33.96 2.76 48.53
C SER A 378 35.03 3.73 48.03
N GLU A 379 34.71 4.99 47.75
CA GLU A 379 35.22 6.24 48.26
C GLU A 379 34.58 7.39 47.53
#